data_205fcf6679a34bb472716d1669b5b4e8
#
_entry.id   205fcf6679a34bb472716d1669b5b4e8
#
_cell.length_a   1.000
_cell.length_b   1.000
_cell.length_c   1.000
_cell.angle_alpha   90.00
_cell.angle_beta   90.00
_cell.angle_gamma   90.00
#
_symmetry.space_group_name_H-M   'P 1'
#
loop_
_entity.id
_entity.type
_entity.pdbx_description
1 polymer ?
#
loop_
_entity_poly.entity_id
_entity_poly.type
_entity_poly.pdbx_seq_one_letter_code
_entity_poly.pdbx_strand_id
1 'polypeptide(L)'
;VKGASTDYAITAEDFVFAFRRIFQPQTNSPYAVEFSALENSAAVLAGEADASTLGVSASGPLTLVFRLSEKDDNFLSKLTLPGAMPCDEEFFDSTRGTYGLTAKTTLSSGSFYLYNWTASGLFLRRDVSAPQIGSLRLVQNTSNSGKSAAQLIADEKCSAALDDTGEATALQSVSYSDTTWSLLFNSTEGSVFFNTELRQALAGIARETVTVPSSGLYTAAEGLVPTGLTVDGIDYRTFAGDPLPTITDPRTLYLNARQGMASSDFSGVTLLVPKEAGLTELAEQINGAWQKDCSLFFSIEEVPQEEFAKRLAAGNYTIALAPIQAEGGSVYQMLQQFGGEASLTGCDDPLYDQLLSESAAQTGSSRCALLAQCERQLLDGCTVVPLLAQQKRLLIADGISGLVFDPFTPVVDVTFAEKN
;
A
#
# COMPACT_ATOMS: atom_id res chain seq x y z
N VAL A 1 30.46 5.66 9.61
CA VAL A 1 29.90 4.61 8.73
C VAL A 1 30.72 3.34 8.93
N LYS A 2 30.07 2.24 9.34
CA LYS A 2 30.72 0.95 9.56
C LYS A 2 30.53 0.03 8.36
N GLY A 3 31.50 -0.84 8.12
CA GLY A 3 31.51 -1.81 7.02
C GLY A 3 32.60 -1.56 5.97
N ALA A 4 33.17 -0.36 5.96
CA ALA A 4 34.33 -0.02 5.12
C ALA A 4 35.63 -0.10 5.96
N SER A 5 36.77 -0.17 5.25
CA SER A 5 38.12 -0.12 5.89
C SER A 5 38.47 1.29 6.43
N THR A 6 37.70 2.30 6.03
CA THR A 6 37.81 3.71 6.43
C THR A 6 36.46 4.22 6.92
N ASP A 7 36.48 5.14 7.89
CA ASP A 7 35.27 5.83 8.33
C ASP A 7 34.95 6.96 7.35
N TYR A 8 33.73 6.95 6.83
CA TYR A 8 33.18 8.02 5.99
C TYR A 8 32.27 8.92 6.84
N ALA A 9 32.46 10.22 6.78
CA ALA A 9 31.55 11.19 7.37
C ALA A 9 30.40 11.46 6.41
N ILE A 10 29.16 11.35 6.86
CA ILE A 10 27.99 11.71 6.03
C ILE A 10 27.90 13.23 5.96
N THR A 11 27.83 13.76 4.76
CA THR A 11 27.72 15.20 4.46
C THR A 11 26.50 15.46 3.58
N ALA A 12 26.17 16.73 3.37
CA ALA A 12 25.12 17.13 2.44
C ALA A 12 25.42 16.73 0.99
N GLU A 13 26.69 16.64 0.61
CA GLU A 13 27.10 16.23 -0.74
C GLU A 13 26.75 14.76 -1.04
N ASP A 14 26.76 13.89 -0.03
CA ASP A 14 26.33 12.50 -0.22
C ASP A 14 24.85 12.37 -0.61
N PHE A 15 24.02 13.27 -0.10
CA PHE A 15 22.62 13.38 -0.53
C PHE A 15 22.51 13.99 -1.92
N VAL A 16 23.26 15.05 -2.21
CA VAL A 16 23.27 15.65 -3.56
C VAL A 16 23.66 14.62 -4.61
N PHE A 17 24.69 13.83 -4.34
CA PHE A 17 25.12 12.75 -5.23
C PHE A 17 24.03 11.68 -5.39
N ALA A 18 23.40 11.24 -4.30
CA ALA A 18 22.33 10.25 -4.34
C ALA A 18 21.14 10.74 -5.20
N PHE A 19 20.66 11.97 -4.99
CA PHE A 19 19.57 12.53 -5.79
C PHE A 19 19.95 12.70 -7.26
N ARG A 20 21.14 13.17 -7.59
CA ARG A 20 21.61 13.24 -8.97
C ARG A 20 21.60 11.87 -9.66
N ARG A 21 22.00 10.82 -8.95
CA ARG A 21 21.94 9.44 -9.47
C ARG A 21 20.52 8.97 -9.77
N ILE A 22 19.54 9.32 -8.94
CA ILE A 22 18.13 8.95 -9.17
C ILE A 22 17.67 9.43 -10.55
N PHE A 23 18.06 10.65 -10.94
CA PHE A 23 17.63 11.27 -12.19
C PHE A 23 18.56 11.03 -13.38
N GLN A 24 19.65 10.30 -13.20
CA GLN A 24 20.45 9.86 -14.36
C GLN A 24 19.67 8.83 -15.18
N PRO A 25 19.49 9.03 -16.51
CA PRO A 25 18.70 8.12 -17.35
C PRO A 25 19.12 6.65 -17.25
N GLN A 26 20.44 6.41 -17.20
CA GLN A 26 21.01 5.06 -17.11
C GLN A 26 20.72 4.35 -15.78
N THR A 27 20.36 5.08 -14.73
CA THR A 27 20.03 4.49 -13.42
C THR A 27 18.66 3.84 -13.44
N ASN A 28 17.72 4.36 -14.25
CA ASN A 28 16.35 3.89 -14.33
C ASN A 28 15.71 3.69 -12.94
N SER A 29 15.87 4.69 -12.07
CA SER A 29 15.45 4.60 -10.69
C SER A 29 13.92 4.69 -10.56
N PRO A 30 13.26 3.78 -9.81
CA PRO A 30 11.83 3.89 -9.55
C PRO A 30 11.47 5.11 -8.70
N TYR A 31 12.45 5.72 -8.01
CA TYR A 31 12.23 6.90 -7.18
C TYR A 31 12.23 8.23 -7.96
N ALA A 32 12.56 8.23 -9.25
CA ALA A 32 12.55 9.47 -10.03
C ALA A 32 11.16 10.12 -10.08
N VAL A 33 10.12 9.33 -10.15
CA VAL A 33 8.72 9.78 -10.15
C VAL A 33 8.33 10.42 -8.81
N GLU A 34 8.81 9.88 -7.70
CA GLU A 34 8.49 10.36 -6.36
C GLU A 34 9.04 11.78 -6.11
N PHE A 35 10.20 12.08 -6.68
CA PHE A 35 10.88 13.36 -6.53
C PHE A 35 10.75 14.28 -7.76
N SER A 36 9.76 14.04 -8.61
CA SER A 36 9.54 14.78 -9.86
C SER A 36 9.29 16.29 -9.67
N ALA A 37 8.85 16.70 -8.48
CA ALA A 37 8.69 18.12 -8.12
C ALA A 37 10.01 18.90 -8.00
N LEU A 38 11.17 18.23 -7.99
CA LEU A 38 12.46 18.93 -7.98
C LEU A 38 12.66 19.76 -9.25
N GLU A 39 13.20 20.97 -9.11
CA GLU A 39 13.56 21.83 -10.25
C GLU A 39 14.46 21.08 -11.24
N ASN A 40 14.17 21.18 -12.53
CA ASN A 40 14.85 20.53 -13.65
C ASN A 40 14.78 18.97 -13.66
N SER A 41 13.99 18.35 -12.79
CA SER A 41 13.88 16.88 -12.70
C SER A 41 13.57 16.21 -14.04
N ALA A 42 12.58 16.70 -14.78
CA ALA A 42 12.16 16.15 -16.07
C ALA A 42 13.27 16.25 -17.14
N ALA A 43 13.92 17.42 -17.24
CA ALA A 43 14.98 17.65 -18.23
C ALA A 43 16.23 16.80 -17.95
N VAL A 44 16.59 16.63 -16.67
CA VAL A 44 17.72 15.76 -16.28
C VAL A 44 17.38 14.30 -16.55
N LEU A 45 16.17 13.84 -16.22
CA LEU A 45 15.74 12.46 -16.47
C LEU A 45 15.67 12.15 -17.97
N ALA A 46 15.30 13.13 -18.81
CA ALA A 46 15.30 12.99 -20.26
C ALA A 46 16.72 13.05 -20.87
N GLY A 47 17.74 13.39 -20.09
CA GLY A 47 19.11 13.61 -20.59
C GLY A 47 19.30 14.94 -21.36
N GLU A 48 18.35 15.85 -21.25
CA GLU A 48 18.36 17.18 -21.90
C GLU A 48 19.11 18.24 -21.06
N ALA A 49 19.30 17.98 -19.77
CA ALA A 49 20.05 18.85 -18.86
C ALA A 49 21.05 18.04 -18.03
N ASP A 50 22.13 18.73 -17.62
CA ASP A 50 23.15 18.12 -16.76
C ASP A 50 22.60 17.90 -15.34
N ALA A 51 22.99 16.77 -14.71
CA ALA A 51 22.54 16.40 -13.38
C ALA A 51 22.88 17.43 -12.29
N SER A 52 23.88 18.29 -12.51
CA SER A 52 24.24 19.39 -11.60
C SER A 52 23.19 20.50 -11.57
N THR A 53 22.29 20.56 -12.55
CA THR A 53 21.19 21.55 -12.61
C THR A 53 19.95 21.14 -11.83
N LEU A 54 19.91 19.88 -11.31
CA LEU A 54 18.82 19.40 -10.48
C LEU A 54 18.64 20.29 -9.24
N GLY A 55 17.41 20.54 -8.85
CA GLY A 55 17.04 21.38 -7.69
C GLY A 55 17.50 20.84 -6.33
N VAL A 56 18.71 20.28 -6.24
CA VAL A 56 19.34 19.82 -5.00
C VAL A 56 20.76 20.32 -4.90
N SER A 57 21.15 20.89 -3.77
CA SER A 57 22.50 21.43 -3.54
C SER A 57 22.88 21.41 -2.07
N ALA A 58 24.19 21.35 -1.78
CA ALA A 58 24.73 21.60 -0.45
C ALA A 58 25.14 23.08 -0.32
N SER A 59 24.68 23.75 0.71
CA SER A 59 25.12 25.12 1.06
C SER A 59 26.13 25.12 2.21
N GLY A 60 26.55 23.97 2.65
CA GLY A 60 27.54 23.69 3.69
C GLY A 60 27.59 22.19 3.96
N PRO A 61 28.54 21.73 4.75
CA PRO A 61 28.76 20.29 4.93
C PRO A 61 27.56 19.54 5.56
N LEU A 62 26.70 20.26 6.30
CA LEU A 62 25.52 19.72 6.98
C LEU A 62 24.23 20.41 6.56
N THR A 63 24.23 21.16 5.45
CA THR A 63 23.06 21.92 5.01
C THR A 63 22.70 21.53 3.59
N LEU A 64 21.63 20.77 3.44
CA LEU A 64 21.05 20.35 2.18
C LEU A 64 19.90 21.31 1.80
N VAL A 65 19.86 21.74 0.55
CA VAL A 65 18.84 22.65 0.02
C VAL A 65 18.14 22.00 -1.16
N PHE A 66 16.82 21.95 -1.08
CA PHE A 66 15.95 21.53 -2.18
C PHE A 66 15.23 22.74 -2.78
N ARG A 67 15.13 22.78 -4.11
CA ARG A 67 14.29 23.72 -4.86
C ARG A 67 13.28 22.92 -5.65
N LEU A 68 12.01 23.28 -5.48
CA LEU A 68 10.90 22.63 -6.16
C LEU A 68 10.38 23.52 -7.28
N SER A 69 10.02 22.95 -8.43
CA SER A 69 9.37 23.64 -9.53
C SER A 69 7.90 23.95 -9.23
N GLU A 70 7.30 23.16 -8.35
CA GLU A 70 5.92 23.30 -7.89
C GLU A 70 5.82 22.89 -6.42
N LYS A 71 4.75 23.32 -5.76
CA LYS A 71 4.48 22.94 -4.37
C LYS A 71 4.16 21.44 -4.28
N ASP A 72 4.89 20.72 -3.43
CA ASP A 72 4.61 19.34 -3.06
C ASP A 72 4.49 19.23 -1.53
N ASP A 73 3.27 19.15 -1.04
CA ASP A 73 2.99 19.08 0.40
C ASP A 73 3.51 17.78 1.04
N ASN A 74 3.74 16.73 0.23
CA ASN A 74 4.26 15.45 0.68
C ASN A 74 5.79 15.33 0.53
N PHE A 75 6.48 16.38 0.06
CA PHE A 75 7.91 16.28 -0.23
C PHE A 75 8.74 15.85 0.98
N LEU A 76 8.44 16.37 2.18
CA LEU A 76 9.14 15.98 3.40
C LEU A 76 8.91 14.51 3.76
N SER A 77 7.70 14.00 3.57
CA SER A 77 7.41 12.57 3.80
C SER A 77 8.14 11.67 2.80
N LYS A 78 8.28 12.12 1.54
CA LYS A 78 9.05 11.40 0.51
C LYS A 78 10.54 11.28 0.86
N LEU A 79 11.10 12.21 1.66
CA LEU A 79 12.49 12.12 2.12
C LEU A 79 12.75 10.94 3.08
N THR A 80 11.72 10.25 3.56
CA THR A 80 11.85 9.00 4.32
C THR A 80 12.02 7.77 3.44
N LEU A 81 11.79 7.89 2.13
CA LEU A 81 11.93 6.78 1.18
C LEU A 81 13.40 6.35 1.03
N PRO A 82 13.65 5.07 0.75
CA PRO A 82 15.01 4.56 0.54
C PRO A 82 15.81 5.31 -0.54
N GLY A 83 15.13 5.87 -1.55
CA GLY A 83 15.78 6.68 -2.59
C GLY A 83 16.43 7.96 -2.06
N ALA A 84 15.97 8.50 -0.93
CA ALA A 84 16.54 9.71 -0.32
C ALA A 84 17.75 9.44 0.59
N MET A 85 18.19 8.19 0.74
CA MET A 85 19.35 7.85 1.58
C MET A 85 20.65 8.36 0.96
N PRO A 86 21.63 8.78 1.80
CA PRO A 86 22.91 9.32 1.31
C PRO A 86 23.74 8.23 0.62
N CYS A 87 24.53 8.63 -0.36
CA CYS A 87 25.47 7.77 -1.06
C CYS A 87 26.82 8.51 -1.20
N ASP A 88 27.85 8.00 -0.55
CA ASP A 88 29.19 8.55 -0.67
C ASP A 88 29.76 8.30 -2.07
N GLU A 89 30.12 9.36 -2.79
CA GLU A 89 30.57 9.29 -4.18
C GLU A 89 31.91 8.54 -4.31
N GLU A 90 32.89 8.82 -3.43
CA GLU A 90 34.20 8.18 -3.46
C GLU A 90 34.07 6.67 -3.25
N PHE A 91 33.29 6.26 -2.25
CA PHE A 91 33.03 4.84 -2.03
C PHE A 91 32.29 4.22 -3.17
N PHE A 92 31.23 4.87 -3.70
CA PHE A 92 30.48 4.39 -4.85
C PHE A 92 31.40 4.09 -6.04
N ASP A 93 32.27 5.04 -6.42
CA ASP A 93 33.21 4.89 -7.53
C ASP A 93 34.22 3.78 -7.28
N SER A 94 34.68 3.64 -6.03
CA SER A 94 35.62 2.56 -5.64
C SER A 94 35.04 1.18 -5.85
N THR A 95 33.71 1.01 -5.82
CA THR A 95 33.03 -0.28 -6.01
C THR A 95 32.98 -0.75 -7.48
N ARG A 96 33.30 0.12 -8.43
CA ARG A 96 33.36 -0.20 -9.86
C ARG A 96 32.09 -0.88 -10.39
N GLY A 97 30.91 -0.34 -10.03
CA GLY A 97 29.62 -0.85 -10.48
C GLY A 97 29.04 -1.99 -9.63
N THR A 98 29.67 -2.35 -8.51
CA THR A 98 29.14 -3.38 -7.60
C THR A 98 28.54 -2.81 -6.32
N TYR A 99 28.30 -1.49 -6.26
CA TYR A 99 27.66 -0.83 -5.11
C TYR A 99 26.34 -1.50 -4.72
N GLY A 100 26.20 -1.82 -3.44
CA GLY A 100 24.98 -2.43 -2.91
C GLY A 100 24.79 -3.93 -3.21
N LEU A 101 25.74 -4.60 -3.89
CA LEU A 101 25.59 -6.02 -4.27
C LEU A 101 26.16 -6.99 -3.22
N THR A 102 26.99 -6.51 -2.31
CA THR A 102 27.60 -7.34 -1.25
C THR A 102 27.78 -6.51 0.03
N ALA A 103 27.99 -7.17 1.16
CA ALA A 103 28.30 -6.49 2.42
C ALA A 103 29.58 -5.61 2.34
N LYS A 104 30.53 -5.96 1.47
CA LYS A 104 31.78 -5.19 1.28
C LYS A 104 31.59 -3.95 0.40
N THR A 105 30.56 -3.94 -0.43
CA THR A 105 30.23 -2.84 -1.36
C THR A 105 29.00 -2.07 -0.93
N THR A 106 28.64 -2.14 0.36
CA THR A 106 27.53 -1.43 0.96
C THR A 106 28.02 -0.67 2.18
N LEU A 107 27.74 0.64 2.24
CA LEU A 107 27.90 1.46 3.44
C LEU A 107 26.56 1.52 4.17
N SER A 108 26.63 1.60 5.50
CA SER A 108 25.45 1.70 6.35
C SER A 108 25.56 2.96 7.21
N SER A 109 24.54 3.81 7.15
CA SER A 109 24.44 5.05 7.92
C SER A 109 23.55 4.93 9.16
N GLY A 110 22.82 3.82 9.29
CA GLY A 110 21.91 3.55 10.41
C GLY A 110 22.58 2.91 11.63
N SER A 111 21.76 2.53 12.61
CA SER A 111 22.20 1.90 13.86
C SER A 111 22.90 0.55 13.65
N PHE A 112 22.55 -0.14 12.60
CA PHE A 112 23.16 -1.41 12.22
C PHE A 112 23.94 -1.27 10.91
N TYR A 113 25.02 -2.05 10.78
CA TYR A 113 25.74 -2.20 9.51
C TYR A 113 25.59 -3.62 8.97
N LEU A 114 25.59 -3.76 7.65
CA LEU A 114 25.51 -5.04 6.96
C LEU A 114 26.86 -5.79 7.14
N TYR A 115 26.85 -6.83 7.98
CA TYR A 115 28.02 -7.64 8.26
C TYR A 115 28.25 -8.73 7.23
N ASN A 116 27.18 -9.41 6.81
CA ASN A 116 27.25 -10.46 5.82
C ASN A 116 25.91 -10.56 5.05
N TRP A 117 26.01 -10.93 3.79
CA TRP A 117 24.85 -11.15 2.92
C TRP A 117 25.03 -12.50 2.21
N THR A 118 24.09 -13.41 2.38
CA THR A 118 24.08 -14.75 1.79
C THR A 118 22.72 -15.03 1.15
N ALA A 119 22.62 -16.11 0.38
CA ALA A 119 21.32 -16.57 -0.13
C ALA A 119 20.31 -16.92 0.97
N SER A 120 20.78 -17.21 2.20
CA SER A 120 19.93 -17.56 3.34
C SER A 120 19.53 -16.37 4.23
N GLY A 121 19.98 -15.15 3.91
CA GLY A 121 19.60 -13.96 4.66
C GLY A 121 20.68 -12.90 4.79
N LEU A 122 20.29 -11.81 5.42
CA LEU A 122 21.13 -10.66 5.75
C LEU A 122 21.51 -10.72 7.22
N PHE A 123 22.78 -10.49 7.51
CA PHE A 123 23.32 -10.43 8.87
C PHE A 123 23.79 -9.01 9.16
N LEU A 124 23.16 -8.37 10.14
CA LEU A 124 23.47 -7.01 10.56
C LEU A 124 24.07 -7.04 11.96
N ARG A 125 24.92 -6.07 12.26
CA ARG A 125 25.57 -5.90 13.57
C ARG A 125 25.61 -4.45 13.98
N ARG A 126 25.70 -4.23 15.30
CA ARG A 126 26.04 -2.95 15.93
C ARG A 126 26.83 -3.18 17.21
N ASP A 127 27.59 -2.18 17.63
CA ASP A 127 28.38 -2.24 18.88
C ASP A 127 27.53 -1.71 20.03
N VAL A 128 26.85 -2.61 20.71
CA VAL A 128 26.06 -2.35 21.92
C VAL A 128 26.19 -3.53 22.86
N SER A 129 25.91 -3.30 24.16
CA SER A 129 25.88 -4.35 25.19
C SER A 129 24.40 -4.68 25.53
N ALA A 130 24.21 -5.87 26.09
CA ALA A 130 22.92 -6.29 26.63
C ALA A 130 22.31 -5.21 27.57
N PRO A 131 20.98 -5.03 27.61
CA PRO A 131 19.97 -5.85 26.95
C PRO A 131 19.73 -5.54 25.47
N GLN A 132 20.39 -4.52 24.90
CA GLN A 132 20.19 -4.13 23.51
C GLN A 132 20.67 -5.22 22.54
N ILE A 133 19.93 -5.37 21.43
CA ILE A 133 20.27 -6.34 20.39
C ILE A 133 21.50 -5.88 19.60
N GLY A 134 22.62 -6.60 19.72
CA GLY A 134 23.88 -6.32 19.00
C GLY A 134 23.96 -6.94 17.61
N SER A 135 23.09 -7.91 17.29
CA SER A 135 23.05 -8.56 15.98
C SER A 135 21.62 -8.89 15.56
N LEU A 136 21.35 -8.77 14.26
CA LEU A 136 20.08 -9.06 13.65
C LEU A 136 20.30 -9.96 12.43
N ARG A 137 19.47 -10.97 12.27
CA ARG A 137 19.42 -11.79 11.07
C ARG A 137 18.04 -11.64 10.43
N LEU A 138 18.00 -11.13 9.22
CA LEU A 138 16.80 -11.11 8.38
C LEU A 138 16.81 -12.34 7.48
N VAL A 139 15.75 -13.11 7.53
CA VAL A 139 15.60 -14.32 6.71
C VAL A 139 14.28 -14.23 5.96
N GLN A 140 14.31 -14.58 4.68
CA GLN A 140 13.09 -14.74 3.92
C GLN A 140 12.50 -16.13 4.27
N ASN A 141 11.21 -16.17 4.57
CA ASN A 141 10.51 -17.45 4.76
C ASN A 141 10.22 -18.10 3.40
N THR A 142 11.29 -18.46 2.67
CA THR A 142 11.20 -19.15 1.37
C THR A 142 11.17 -20.67 1.50
N SER A 143 11.55 -21.18 2.66
CA SER A 143 11.46 -22.62 2.88
C SER A 143 10.00 -22.96 3.10
N ASN A 144 9.44 -23.72 2.21
CA ASN A 144 8.14 -24.44 2.35
C ASN A 144 8.16 -25.35 3.58
N SER A 145 8.45 -24.81 4.76
CA SER A 145 8.40 -25.56 6.00
C SER A 145 6.96 -25.94 6.36
N GLY A 146 5.98 -25.29 5.70
CA GLY A 146 4.56 -25.43 6.03
C GLY A 146 4.22 -24.92 7.44
N LYS A 147 5.14 -24.17 8.09
CA LYS A 147 4.97 -23.68 9.45
C LYS A 147 4.48 -22.24 9.43
N SER A 148 3.50 -21.95 10.27
CA SER A 148 3.03 -20.58 10.50
C SER A 148 4.09 -19.74 11.24
N ALA A 149 3.92 -18.40 11.22
CA ALA A 149 4.78 -17.47 11.98
C ALA A 149 4.84 -17.83 13.47
N ALA A 150 3.70 -18.18 14.06
CA ALA A 150 3.64 -18.60 15.47
C ALA A 150 4.45 -19.86 15.73
N GLN A 151 4.39 -20.86 14.84
CA GLN A 151 5.17 -22.10 14.95
C GLN A 151 6.68 -21.85 14.79
N LEU A 152 7.08 -20.96 13.89
CA LEU A 152 8.48 -20.59 13.70
C LEU A 152 9.05 -19.90 14.95
N ILE A 153 8.26 -19.07 15.62
CA ILE A 153 8.66 -18.43 16.89
C ILE A 153 8.73 -19.47 18.00
N ALA A 154 7.73 -20.35 18.13
CA ALA A 154 7.72 -21.42 19.12
C ALA A 154 8.91 -22.40 18.98
N ASP A 155 9.36 -22.63 17.75
CA ASP A 155 10.53 -23.46 17.44
C ASP A 155 11.87 -22.70 17.58
N GLU A 156 11.85 -21.46 18.08
CA GLU A 156 13.04 -20.58 18.22
C GLU A 156 13.79 -20.34 16.88
N LYS A 157 13.08 -20.39 15.75
CA LYS A 157 13.66 -20.13 14.42
C LYS A 157 13.75 -18.65 14.10
N CYS A 158 12.86 -17.84 14.69
CA CYS A 158 12.87 -16.38 14.62
C CYS A 158 12.35 -15.79 15.94
N SER A 159 12.64 -14.51 16.17
CA SER A 159 12.17 -13.76 17.34
C SER A 159 10.99 -12.83 16.99
N ALA A 160 10.76 -12.57 15.72
CA ALA A 160 9.58 -11.88 15.20
C ALA A 160 9.31 -12.35 13.78
N ALA A 161 8.05 -12.39 13.38
CA ALA A 161 7.64 -12.79 12.04
C ALA A 161 6.33 -12.11 11.64
N LEU A 162 6.23 -11.74 10.37
CA LEU A 162 4.95 -11.34 9.78
C LEU A 162 4.05 -12.57 9.70
N ASP A 163 2.83 -12.42 10.17
CA ASP A 163 1.83 -13.48 10.17
C ASP A 163 0.92 -13.36 8.96
N ASP A 164 0.86 -14.43 8.20
CA ASP A 164 0.05 -14.60 7.00
C ASP A 164 -1.09 -15.63 7.18
N THR A 165 -1.19 -16.23 8.36
CA THR A 165 -2.20 -17.27 8.65
C THR A 165 -3.37 -16.76 9.49
N GLY A 166 -3.14 -15.75 10.34
CA GLY A 166 -4.11 -15.22 11.29
C GLY A 166 -4.46 -16.20 12.42
N GLU A 167 -3.66 -17.25 12.63
CA GLU A 167 -3.90 -18.19 13.72
C GLU A 167 -3.94 -17.48 15.08
N ALA A 168 -4.87 -17.89 15.93
CA ALA A 168 -4.92 -17.40 17.31
C ALA A 168 -3.65 -17.80 18.05
N THR A 169 -3.01 -16.85 18.71
CA THR A 169 -1.77 -17.05 19.47
C THR A 169 -1.76 -16.19 20.72
N ALA A 170 -1.04 -16.65 21.74
CA ALA A 170 -0.76 -15.87 22.93
C ALA A 170 0.46 -14.95 22.80
N LEU A 171 1.18 -15.01 21.67
CA LEU A 171 2.33 -14.17 21.40
C LEU A 171 1.94 -12.68 21.34
N GLN A 172 2.86 -11.81 21.72
CA GLN A 172 2.70 -10.38 21.49
C GLN A 172 2.54 -10.11 20.00
N SER A 173 1.64 -9.20 19.65
CA SER A 173 1.43 -8.83 18.26
C SER A 173 1.19 -7.33 18.10
N VAL A 174 1.63 -6.80 16.97
CA VAL A 174 1.26 -5.47 16.48
C VAL A 174 0.48 -5.67 15.18
N SER A 175 -0.71 -5.11 15.13
CA SER A 175 -1.62 -5.25 13.98
C SER A 175 -2.00 -3.90 13.41
N TYR A 176 -2.21 -3.84 12.09
CA TYR A 176 -2.77 -2.69 11.39
C TYR A 176 -3.54 -3.13 10.15
N SER A 177 -4.31 -2.23 9.58
CA SER A 177 -5.00 -2.45 8.31
C SER A 177 -4.72 -1.27 7.38
N ASP A 178 -4.25 -1.56 6.18
CA ASP A 178 -4.04 -0.58 5.10
C ASP A 178 -4.78 -0.97 3.83
N THR A 179 -5.48 -2.09 3.86
CA THR A 179 -6.10 -2.71 2.67
C THR A 179 -7.54 -3.08 2.94
N THR A 180 -8.43 -2.65 2.05
CA THR A 180 -9.84 -3.05 2.07
C THR A 180 -10.17 -3.84 0.81
N TRP A 181 -10.63 -5.07 0.99
CA TRP A 181 -11.16 -5.90 -0.07
C TRP A 181 -12.57 -5.44 -0.42
N SER A 182 -12.76 -5.06 -1.67
CA SER A 182 -13.98 -4.44 -2.14
C SER A 182 -14.45 -5.08 -3.45
N LEU A 183 -15.76 -5.11 -3.66
CA LEU A 183 -16.27 -5.30 -5.02
C LEU A 183 -16.18 -3.98 -5.77
N LEU A 184 -15.67 -4.05 -6.98
CA LEU A 184 -15.65 -2.95 -7.94
C LEU A 184 -16.59 -3.29 -9.09
N PHE A 185 -17.49 -2.37 -9.43
CA PHE A 185 -18.30 -2.45 -10.63
C PHE A 185 -17.71 -1.53 -11.70
N ASN A 186 -17.41 -2.08 -12.86
CA ASN A 186 -17.02 -1.25 -14.01
C ASN A 186 -18.22 -0.42 -14.45
N SER A 187 -18.17 0.86 -14.17
CA SER A 187 -19.28 1.81 -14.35
C SER A 187 -19.09 2.74 -15.54
N THR A 188 -18.26 2.35 -16.52
CA THR A 188 -18.10 3.10 -17.77
C THR A 188 -19.42 3.20 -18.53
N GLU A 189 -19.58 4.28 -19.30
CA GLU A 189 -20.74 4.45 -20.18
C GLU A 189 -20.90 3.25 -21.11
N GLY A 190 -22.11 2.72 -21.19
CA GLY A 190 -22.43 1.51 -21.95
C GLY A 190 -22.29 0.19 -21.17
N SER A 191 -21.70 0.19 -19.99
CA SER A 191 -21.73 -0.97 -19.09
C SER A 191 -23.12 -1.13 -18.48
N VAL A 192 -23.54 -2.38 -18.23
CA VAL A 192 -24.78 -2.67 -17.48
C VAL A 192 -24.70 -2.07 -16.07
N PHE A 193 -23.50 -1.95 -15.52
CA PHE A 193 -23.24 -1.35 -14.20
C PHE A 193 -23.10 0.18 -14.23
N PHE A 194 -23.41 0.85 -15.34
CA PHE A 194 -23.65 2.28 -15.37
C PHE A 194 -24.91 2.66 -14.56
N ASN A 195 -25.86 1.72 -14.44
CA ASN A 195 -27.08 1.90 -13.66
C ASN A 195 -26.78 1.83 -12.15
N THR A 196 -26.98 2.95 -11.46
CA THR A 196 -26.70 3.09 -10.01
C THR A 196 -27.61 2.21 -9.14
N GLU A 197 -28.92 2.12 -9.47
CA GLU A 197 -29.85 1.28 -8.69
C GLU A 197 -29.49 -0.20 -8.77
N LEU A 198 -28.99 -0.66 -9.94
CA LEU A 198 -28.48 -2.02 -10.09
C LEU A 198 -27.26 -2.27 -9.20
N ARG A 199 -26.29 -1.34 -9.19
CA ARG A 199 -25.13 -1.44 -8.31
C ARG A 199 -25.54 -1.47 -6.85
N GLN A 200 -26.41 -0.56 -6.42
CA GLN A 200 -26.93 -0.49 -5.04
C GLN A 200 -27.63 -1.80 -4.65
N ALA A 201 -28.44 -2.36 -5.53
CA ALA A 201 -29.12 -3.64 -5.28
C ALA A 201 -28.13 -4.78 -5.08
N LEU A 202 -27.16 -4.94 -5.99
CA LEU A 202 -26.16 -6.00 -5.89
C LEU A 202 -25.20 -5.79 -4.71
N ALA A 203 -24.85 -4.54 -4.41
CA ALA A 203 -24.04 -4.18 -3.23
C ALA A 203 -24.75 -4.53 -1.93
N GLY A 204 -26.04 -4.21 -1.81
CA GLY A 204 -26.84 -4.52 -0.63
C GLY A 204 -26.90 -6.02 -0.37
N ILE A 205 -27.20 -6.83 -1.38
CA ILE A 205 -27.24 -8.28 -1.29
C ILE A 205 -25.85 -8.84 -0.93
N ALA A 206 -24.79 -8.34 -1.55
CA ALA A 206 -23.43 -8.79 -1.27
C ALA A 206 -23.08 -8.54 0.21
N ARG A 207 -23.29 -7.31 0.70
CA ARG A 207 -22.96 -6.93 2.10
C ARG A 207 -23.76 -7.71 3.15
N GLU A 208 -25.02 -8.03 2.89
CA GLU A 208 -25.83 -8.87 3.77
C GLU A 208 -25.32 -10.32 3.85
N THR A 209 -24.59 -10.77 2.84
CA THR A 209 -24.17 -12.17 2.69
C THR A 209 -22.74 -12.43 3.17
N VAL A 210 -21.89 -11.40 3.13
CA VAL A 210 -20.47 -11.53 3.46
C VAL A 210 -20.28 -12.12 4.84
N THR A 211 -19.55 -13.21 4.90
CA THR A 211 -19.07 -13.82 6.14
C THR A 211 -17.58 -13.55 6.28
N VAL A 212 -17.18 -12.96 7.39
CA VAL A 212 -15.75 -12.73 7.66
C VAL A 212 -15.04 -14.07 7.78
N PRO A 213 -13.96 -14.30 7.00
CA PRO A 213 -13.17 -15.53 7.12
C PRO A 213 -12.65 -15.75 8.54
N SER A 214 -12.66 -16.97 9.03
CA SER A 214 -12.23 -17.31 10.40
C SER A 214 -10.72 -17.22 10.63
N SER A 215 -9.94 -16.87 9.62
CA SER A 215 -8.47 -16.80 9.68
C SER A 215 -7.91 -15.73 10.63
N GLY A 216 -8.73 -14.81 11.12
CA GLY A 216 -8.25 -13.67 11.93
C GLY A 216 -7.45 -12.61 11.17
N LEU A 217 -7.27 -12.79 9.85
CA LEU A 217 -6.64 -11.80 8.96
C LEU A 217 -7.62 -10.79 8.39
N TYR A 218 -8.90 -10.96 8.64
CA TYR A 218 -9.94 -10.12 8.10
C TYR A 218 -10.92 -9.69 9.19
N THR A 219 -11.43 -8.48 9.06
CA THR A 219 -12.58 -7.96 9.80
C THR A 219 -13.62 -7.44 8.80
N ALA A 220 -14.85 -7.25 9.21
CA ALA A 220 -15.82 -6.56 8.36
C ALA A 220 -15.33 -5.13 8.10
N ALA A 221 -15.44 -4.67 6.87
CA ALA A 221 -15.06 -3.30 6.53
C ALA A 221 -16.07 -2.30 7.10
N GLU A 222 -15.59 -1.27 7.78
CA GLU A 222 -16.39 -0.15 8.30
C GLU A 222 -16.47 1.03 7.31
N GLY A 223 -15.79 0.90 6.18
CA GLY A 223 -15.70 1.87 5.08
C GLY A 223 -14.67 1.40 4.09
N LEU A 224 -14.37 2.22 3.09
CA LEU A 224 -13.27 1.98 2.17
C LEU A 224 -11.93 2.21 2.87
N VAL A 225 -11.82 3.31 3.60
CA VAL A 225 -10.62 3.64 4.39
C VAL A 225 -10.65 2.83 5.69
N PRO A 226 -9.68 1.94 5.94
CA PRO A 226 -9.67 1.15 7.17
C PRO A 226 -9.38 2.00 8.42
N THR A 227 -9.66 1.42 9.58
CA THR A 227 -9.36 2.04 10.90
C THR A 227 -7.85 2.16 11.13
N GLY A 228 -7.44 3.18 11.89
CA GLY A 228 -6.04 3.42 12.27
C GLY A 228 -5.26 4.30 11.30
N LEU A 229 -5.81 4.66 10.14
CA LEU A 229 -5.22 5.64 9.25
C LEU A 229 -5.44 7.07 9.76
N THR A 230 -4.43 7.91 9.57
CA THR A 230 -4.49 9.32 9.98
C THR A 230 -4.33 10.26 8.79
N VAL A 231 -4.94 11.44 8.90
CA VAL A 231 -4.74 12.55 8.00
C VAL A 231 -4.24 13.74 8.83
N ASP A 232 -3.02 14.17 8.60
CA ASP A 232 -2.37 15.25 9.35
C ASP A 232 -2.42 15.03 10.88
N GLY A 233 -2.26 13.77 11.33
CA GLY A 233 -2.31 13.36 12.73
C GLY A 233 -3.71 13.19 13.33
N ILE A 234 -4.77 13.37 12.55
CA ILE A 234 -6.16 13.15 12.97
C ILE A 234 -6.57 11.73 12.57
N ASP A 235 -7.07 10.93 13.51
CA ASP A 235 -7.65 9.62 13.19
C ASP A 235 -8.83 9.77 12.24
N TYR A 236 -8.64 9.26 11.02
CA TYR A 236 -9.59 9.51 9.94
C TYR A 236 -10.95 8.87 10.20
N ARG A 237 -10.99 7.61 10.64
CA ARG A 237 -12.26 6.91 10.82
C ARG A 237 -13.07 7.49 11.98
N THR A 238 -12.42 7.87 13.07
CA THR A 238 -13.07 8.56 14.19
C THR A 238 -13.65 9.90 13.75
N PHE A 239 -12.97 10.63 12.85
CA PHE A 239 -13.44 11.90 12.33
C PHE A 239 -14.58 11.74 11.30
N ALA A 240 -14.42 10.85 10.33
CA ALA A 240 -15.34 10.65 9.21
C ALA A 240 -16.63 9.91 9.63
N GLY A 241 -16.59 9.11 10.69
CA GLY A 241 -17.70 8.25 11.13
C GLY A 241 -17.97 7.10 10.15
N ASP A 242 -19.21 6.60 10.15
CA ASP A 242 -19.65 5.53 9.25
C ASP A 242 -20.02 6.10 7.87
N PRO A 243 -19.27 5.74 6.81
CA PRO A 243 -19.55 6.21 5.44
C PRO A 243 -20.42 5.23 4.64
N LEU A 244 -20.75 4.06 5.21
CA LEU A 244 -21.42 3.01 4.45
C LEU A 244 -22.90 3.37 4.19
N PRO A 245 -23.36 3.32 2.92
CA PRO A 245 -24.74 3.65 2.60
C PRO A 245 -25.70 2.63 3.23
N THR A 246 -26.82 3.12 3.74
CA THR A 246 -27.94 2.27 4.15
C THR A 246 -28.77 1.90 2.93
N ILE A 247 -28.68 0.65 2.51
CA ILE A 247 -29.46 0.13 1.38
C ILE A 247 -30.65 -0.64 1.94
N THR A 248 -31.82 -0.08 1.79
CA THR A 248 -33.08 -0.71 2.22
C THR A 248 -33.69 -1.50 1.07
N ASP A 249 -34.09 -2.73 1.35
CA ASP A 249 -34.75 -3.64 0.40
C ASP A 249 -34.03 -3.77 -0.96
N PRO A 250 -32.81 -4.34 -0.97
CA PRO A 250 -32.01 -4.43 -2.20
C PRO A 250 -32.69 -5.28 -3.30
N ARG A 251 -33.59 -6.19 -2.92
CA ARG A 251 -34.36 -6.99 -3.91
C ARG A 251 -35.37 -6.15 -4.67
N THR A 252 -36.07 -5.25 -3.99
CA THR A 252 -36.98 -4.32 -4.66
C THR A 252 -36.21 -3.35 -5.54
N LEU A 253 -35.05 -2.83 -5.10
CA LEU A 253 -34.17 -2.03 -5.94
C LEU A 253 -33.76 -2.78 -7.21
N TYR A 254 -33.39 -4.06 -7.07
CA TYR A 254 -33.06 -4.88 -8.23
C TYR A 254 -34.22 -5.00 -9.22
N LEU A 255 -35.43 -5.27 -8.74
CA LEU A 255 -36.61 -5.39 -9.60
C LEU A 255 -36.92 -4.11 -10.35
N ASN A 256 -36.70 -2.96 -9.72
CA ASN A 256 -36.85 -1.64 -10.34
C ASN A 256 -35.78 -1.40 -11.41
N ALA A 257 -34.50 -1.60 -11.04
CA ALA A 257 -33.37 -1.45 -11.95
C ALA A 257 -33.47 -2.36 -13.17
N ARG A 258 -34.05 -3.56 -12.99
CA ARG A 258 -34.23 -4.57 -14.04
C ARG A 258 -35.28 -4.19 -15.10
N GLN A 259 -36.15 -3.21 -14.81
CA GLN A 259 -37.14 -2.77 -15.75
C GLN A 259 -36.50 -2.16 -17.01
N GLY A 260 -36.76 -2.74 -18.16
CA GLY A 260 -36.17 -2.32 -19.43
C GLY A 260 -34.81 -2.98 -19.77
N MET A 261 -34.27 -3.82 -18.90
CA MET A 261 -33.07 -4.61 -19.21
C MET A 261 -33.41 -5.98 -19.77
N ALA A 262 -32.65 -6.44 -20.76
CA ALA A 262 -32.73 -7.78 -21.29
C ALA A 262 -31.77 -8.72 -20.54
N SER A 263 -32.02 -10.04 -20.60
CA SER A 263 -31.07 -11.02 -20.03
C SER A 263 -29.72 -11.02 -20.77
N SER A 264 -29.71 -10.61 -22.04
CA SER A 264 -28.50 -10.43 -22.85
C SER A 264 -27.57 -9.34 -22.34
N ASP A 265 -28.07 -8.35 -21.58
CA ASP A 265 -27.27 -7.24 -21.06
C ASP A 265 -26.27 -7.71 -19.99
N PHE A 266 -26.55 -8.89 -19.40
CA PHE A 266 -25.65 -9.55 -18.46
C PHE A 266 -24.77 -10.63 -19.12
N SER A 267 -24.85 -10.77 -20.45
CA SER A 267 -24.02 -11.73 -21.16
C SER A 267 -22.56 -11.31 -21.12
N GLY A 268 -21.69 -12.24 -20.72
CA GLY A 268 -20.24 -11.96 -20.59
C GLY A 268 -19.82 -11.22 -19.33
N VAL A 269 -20.75 -10.96 -18.39
CA VAL A 269 -20.38 -10.44 -17.09
C VAL A 269 -19.63 -11.51 -16.29
N THR A 270 -18.45 -11.15 -15.79
CA THR A 270 -17.60 -12.03 -14.96
C THR A 270 -17.26 -11.35 -13.64
N LEU A 271 -17.02 -12.15 -12.60
CA LEU A 271 -16.45 -11.70 -11.34
C LEU A 271 -14.96 -12.09 -11.32
N LEU A 272 -14.11 -11.10 -11.51
CA LEU A 272 -12.65 -11.26 -11.55
C LEU A 272 -12.08 -11.32 -10.14
N VAL A 273 -11.26 -12.35 -9.84
CA VAL A 273 -10.67 -12.58 -8.52
C VAL A 273 -9.19 -12.93 -8.66
N PRO A 274 -8.29 -12.34 -7.85
CA PRO A 274 -6.89 -12.75 -7.83
C PRO A 274 -6.74 -14.08 -7.09
N LYS A 275 -6.12 -15.06 -7.74
CA LYS A 275 -5.98 -16.43 -7.25
C LYS A 275 -5.26 -16.53 -5.92
N GLU A 276 -4.20 -15.73 -5.74
CA GLU A 276 -3.35 -15.72 -4.56
C GLU A 276 -4.02 -15.14 -3.31
N ALA A 277 -5.15 -14.45 -3.48
CA ALA A 277 -5.89 -13.86 -2.36
C ALA A 277 -6.60 -14.88 -1.46
N GLY A 278 -6.92 -16.07 -2.00
CA GLY A 278 -7.66 -17.10 -1.25
C GLY A 278 -9.09 -16.70 -0.88
N LEU A 279 -9.69 -15.77 -1.63
CA LEU A 279 -11.04 -15.24 -1.39
C LEU A 279 -12.10 -15.78 -2.36
N THR A 280 -11.81 -16.88 -3.04
CA THR A 280 -12.75 -17.51 -3.98
C THR A 280 -14.06 -17.93 -3.31
N GLU A 281 -13.99 -18.47 -2.09
CA GLU A 281 -15.20 -18.82 -1.31
C GLU A 281 -16.09 -17.60 -1.04
N LEU A 282 -15.49 -16.43 -0.76
CA LEU A 282 -16.25 -15.19 -0.62
C LEU A 282 -16.93 -14.78 -1.91
N ALA A 283 -16.23 -14.87 -3.05
CA ALA A 283 -16.80 -14.59 -4.35
C ALA A 283 -17.96 -15.57 -4.68
N GLU A 284 -17.83 -16.86 -4.36
CA GLU A 284 -18.87 -17.87 -4.51
C GLU A 284 -20.09 -17.59 -3.64
N GLN A 285 -19.89 -17.18 -2.38
CA GLN A 285 -20.98 -16.79 -1.46
C GLN A 285 -21.79 -15.63 -2.02
N ILE A 286 -21.11 -14.57 -2.47
CA ILE A 286 -21.76 -13.39 -3.06
C ILE A 286 -22.52 -13.76 -4.33
N ASN A 287 -21.88 -14.51 -5.22
CA ASN A 287 -22.49 -14.95 -6.47
C ASN A 287 -23.72 -15.85 -6.25
N GLY A 288 -23.65 -16.76 -5.25
CA GLY A 288 -24.77 -17.56 -4.82
C GLY A 288 -25.94 -16.74 -4.27
N ALA A 289 -25.68 -15.66 -3.55
CA ALA A 289 -26.70 -14.72 -3.08
C ALA A 289 -27.37 -13.97 -4.24
N TRP A 290 -26.59 -13.48 -5.20
CA TRP A 290 -27.13 -12.87 -6.41
C TRP A 290 -27.97 -13.85 -7.24
N GLN A 291 -27.54 -15.11 -7.32
CA GLN A 291 -28.34 -16.15 -7.98
C GLN A 291 -29.68 -16.38 -7.28
N LYS A 292 -29.66 -16.47 -5.96
CA LYS A 292 -30.86 -16.71 -5.15
C LYS A 292 -31.84 -15.53 -5.21
N ASP A 293 -31.35 -14.31 -5.09
CA ASP A 293 -32.19 -13.13 -4.87
C ASP A 293 -32.53 -12.38 -6.17
N CYS A 294 -31.67 -12.49 -7.18
CA CYS A 294 -31.78 -11.79 -8.46
C CYS A 294 -31.87 -12.73 -9.68
N SER A 295 -31.68 -14.02 -9.50
CA SER A 295 -31.51 -14.99 -10.61
C SER A 295 -30.35 -14.61 -11.54
N LEU A 296 -29.33 -13.93 -11.00
CA LEU A 296 -28.08 -13.59 -11.68
C LEU A 296 -26.98 -14.52 -11.17
N PHE A 297 -26.29 -15.16 -12.11
CA PHE A 297 -25.11 -15.95 -11.81
C PHE A 297 -24.00 -15.59 -12.78
N PHE A 298 -22.88 -15.10 -12.26
CA PHE A 298 -21.77 -14.68 -13.06
C PHE A 298 -20.63 -15.71 -13.00
N SER A 299 -19.88 -15.86 -14.08
CA SER A 299 -18.69 -16.70 -14.07
C SER A 299 -17.61 -16.07 -13.18
N ILE A 300 -17.09 -16.83 -12.23
CA ILE A 300 -15.91 -16.42 -11.45
C ILE A 300 -14.66 -16.71 -12.27
N GLU A 301 -13.84 -15.70 -12.47
CA GLU A 301 -12.62 -15.78 -13.25
C GLU A 301 -11.41 -15.53 -12.33
N GLU A 302 -10.73 -16.63 -11.98
CA GLU A 302 -9.51 -16.58 -11.16
C GLU A 302 -8.30 -16.42 -12.06
N VAL A 303 -7.52 -15.35 -11.83
CA VAL A 303 -6.30 -15.08 -12.59
C VAL A 303 -5.12 -14.87 -11.64
N PRO A 304 -3.87 -15.10 -12.10
CA PRO A 304 -2.69 -14.76 -11.32
C PRO A 304 -2.66 -13.26 -10.96
N GLN A 305 -2.06 -12.91 -9.81
CA GLN A 305 -2.01 -11.54 -9.29
C GLN A 305 -1.49 -10.53 -10.31
N GLU A 306 -0.47 -10.89 -11.10
CA GLU A 306 0.08 -10.00 -12.13
C GLU A 306 -0.92 -9.69 -13.25
N GLU A 307 -1.64 -10.70 -13.70
CA GLU A 307 -2.70 -10.55 -14.72
C GLU A 307 -3.88 -9.76 -14.16
N PHE A 308 -4.27 -10.03 -12.91
CA PHE A 308 -5.31 -9.30 -12.21
C PHE A 308 -5.00 -7.80 -12.16
N ALA A 309 -3.79 -7.43 -11.72
CA ALA A 309 -3.37 -6.04 -11.61
C ALA A 309 -3.37 -5.33 -12.98
N LYS A 310 -2.89 -5.99 -14.04
CA LYS A 310 -2.93 -5.45 -15.40
C LYS A 310 -4.34 -5.20 -15.89
N ARG A 311 -5.25 -6.15 -15.68
CA ARG A 311 -6.65 -6.04 -16.11
C ARG A 311 -7.38 -4.96 -15.32
N LEU A 312 -7.15 -4.89 -14.00
CA LEU A 312 -7.73 -3.87 -13.15
C LEU A 312 -7.31 -2.46 -13.58
N ALA A 313 -6.00 -2.23 -13.76
CA ALA A 313 -5.46 -0.94 -14.20
C ALA A 313 -5.93 -0.53 -15.60
N ALA A 314 -6.19 -1.49 -16.49
CA ALA A 314 -6.69 -1.25 -17.84
C ALA A 314 -8.22 -1.10 -17.89
N GLY A 315 -8.97 -1.22 -16.78
CA GLY A 315 -10.42 -1.27 -16.76
C GLY A 315 -11.02 -2.50 -17.48
N ASN A 316 -10.21 -3.54 -17.69
CA ASN A 316 -10.63 -4.74 -18.43
C ASN A 316 -11.24 -5.79 -17.51
N TYR A 317 -12.35 -5.42 -16.91
CA TYR A 317 -13.17 -6.28 -16.04
C TYR A 317 -14.63 -5.78 -16.07
N THR A 318 -15.56 -6.58 -15.60
CA THR A 318 -16.97 -6.19 -15.40
C THR A 318 -17.30 -6.02 -13.92
N ILE A 319 -17.00 -7.02 -13.10
CA ILE A 319 -16.99 -6.96 -11.63
C ILE A 319 -15.61 -7.48 -11.19
N ALA A 320 -15.00 -6.88 -10.19
CA ALA A 320 -13.77 -7.38 -9.59
C ALA A 320 -13.87 -7.42 -8.06
N LEU A 321 -13.33 -8.47 -7.44
CA LEU A 321 -13.05 -8.50 -6.01
C LEU A 321 -11.60 -8.07 -5.82
N ALA A 322 -11.37 -6.82 -5.44
CA ALA A 322 -10.07 -6.18 -5.48
C ALA A 322 -9.58 -5.69 -4.11
N PRO A 323 -8.28 -5.80 -3.81
CA PRO A 323 -7.67 -5.13 -2.68
C PRO A 323 -7.44 -3.65 -3.02
N ILE A 324 -8.00 -2.76 -2.24
CA ILE A 324 -7.75 -1.32 -2.33
C ILE A 324 -6.83 -0.95 -1.18
N GLN A 325 -5.64 -0.52 -1.52
CA GLN A 325 -4.58 -0.25 -0.54
C GLN A 325 -4.34 1.23 -0.36
N ALA A 326 -4.17 1.65 0.90
CA ALA A 326 -3.67 2.96 1.27
C ALA A 326 -2.14 2.92 1.27
N GLU A 327 -1.53 3.18 0.12
CA GLU A 327 -0.07 3.20 -0.01
C GLU A 327 0.54 4.24 0.94
N GLY A 328 1.57 3.83 1.68
CA GLY A 328 2.20 4.69 2.70
C GLY A 328 1.24 5.22 3.78
N GLY A 329 0.07 4.58 3.97
CA GLY A 329 -0.96 5.03 4.91
C GLY A 329 -1.75 6.27 4.44
N SER A 330 -1.63 6.64 3.18
CA SER A 330 -2.27 7.84 2.65
C SER A 330 -3.73 7.61 2.28
N VAL A 331 -4.64 8.20 3.05
CA VAL A 331 -6.07 8.23 2.73
C VAL A 331 -6.32 8.90 1.39
N TYR A 332 -5.59 9.99 1.09
CA TYR A 332 -5.70 10.68 -0.19
C TYR A 332 -5.35 9.76 -1.37
N GLN A 333 -4.22 9.06 -1.31
CA GLN A 333 -3.80 8.15 -2.38
C GLN A 333 -4.78 6.97 -2.55
N MET A 334 -5.34 6.47 -1.45
CA MET A 334 -6.37 5.43 -1.52
C MET A 334 -7.61 5.89 -2.28
N LEU A 335 -8.09 7.10 -1.99
CA LEU A 335 -9.26 7.68 -2.68
C LEU A 335 -8.92 8.13 -4.10
N GLN A 336 -7.70 8.61 -4.35
CA GLN A 336 -7.26 9.06 -5.67
C GLN A 336 -7.36 7.97 -6.76
N GLN A 337 -7.32 6.70 -6.39
CA GLN A 337 -7.47 5.57 -7.32
C GLN A 337 -8.83 5.58 -8.05
N PHE A 338 -9.80 6.36 -7.58
CA PHE A 338 -11.16 6.43 -8.14
C PHE A 338 -11.47 7.76 -8.82
N GLY A 339 -10.52 8.69 -8.91
CA GLY A 339 -10.66 9.99 -9.53
C GLY A 339 -10.06 10.07 -10.93
N GLY A 340 -10.56 11.02 -11.73
CA GLY A 340 -10.06 11.34 -13.06
C GLY A 340 -10.24 10.23 -14.10
N GLU A 341 -9.58 10.42 -15.25
CA GLU A 341 -9.65 9.50 -16.39
C GLU A 341 -9.10 8.09 -16.07
N ALA A 342 -8.23 7.96 -15.06
CA ALA A 342 -7.64 6.69 -14.64
C ALA A 342 -8.41 5.99 -13.51
N SER A 343 -9.65 6.41 -13.25
CA SER A 343 -10.50 5.81 -12.21
C SER A 343 -10.59 4.30 -12.36
N LEU A 344 -10.31 3.56 -11.28
CA LEU A 344 -10.38 2.09 -11.28
C LEU A 344 -11.76 1.57 -11.68
N THR A 345 -12.83 2.31 -11.42
CA THR A 345 -14.21 1.90 -11.76
C THR A 345 -14.71 2.47 -13.07
N GLY A 346 -13.91 3.32 -13.74
CA GLY A 346 -14.32 4.02 -14.96
C GLY A 346 -15.52 4.96 -14.75
N CYS A 347 -15.83 5.29 -13.49
CA CYS A 347 -16.87 6.27 -13.17
C CYS A 347 -16.30 7.67 -13.37
N ASP A 348 -16.99 8.49 -14.18
CA ASP A 348 -16.73 9.91 -14.32
C ASP A 348 -17.64 10.67 -13.35
N ASP A 349 -17.06 11.22 -12.27
CA ASP A 349 -17.79 12.00 -11.26
C ASP A 349 -17.05 13.32 -11.00
N PRO A 350 -17.44 14.40 -11.71
CA PRO A 350 -16.80 15.71 -11.56
C PRO A 350 -16.86 16.28 -10.14
N LEU A 351 -17.88 15.93 -9.33
CA LEU A 351 -17.97 16.36 -7.94
C LEU A 351 -16.91 15.65 -7.10
N TYR A 352 -16.72 14.35 -7.33
CA TYR A 352 -15.65 13.59 -6.66
C TYR A 352 -14.28 14.17 -6.96
N ASP A 353 -13.99 14.44 -8.22
CA ASP A 353 -12.71 15.00 -8.66
C ASP A 353 -12.46 16.40 -8.08
N GLN A 354 -13.50 17.21 -8.01
CA GLN A 354 -13.43 18.51 -7.37
C GLN A 354 -13.08 18.38 -5.87
N LEU A 355 -13.82 17.56 -5.13
CA LEU A 355 -13.59 17.33 -3.69
C LEU A 355 -12.17 16.81 -3.42
N LEU A 356 -11.71 15.86 -4.24
CA LEU A 356 -10.38 15.29 -4.14
C LEU A 356 -9.29 16.35 -4.38
N SER A 357 -9.45 17.16 -5.42
CA SER A 357 -8.55 18.27 -5.75
C SER A 357 -8.52 19.34 -4.65
N GLU A 358 -9.70 19.73 -4.12
CA GLU A 358 -9.79 20.68 -3.02
C GLU A 358 -9.12 20.14 -1.74
N SER A 359 -9.22 18.83 -1.48
CA SER A 359 -8.59 18.19 -0.32
C SER A 359 -7.07 18.28 -0.36
N ALA A 360 -6.48 18.25 -1.55
CA ALA A 360 -5.03 18.38 -1.72
C ALA A 360 -4.51 19.77 -1.33
N ALA A 361 -5.35 20.80 -1.43
CA ALA A 361 -4.99 22.19 -1.05
C ALA A 361 -5.26 22.51 0.43
N GLN A 362 -5.87 21.59 1.20
CA GLN A 362 -6.22 21.78 2.60
C GLN A 362 -5.31 20.99 3.54
N THR A 363 -5.39 21.28 4.84
CA THR A 363 -4.70 20.55 5.91
C THR A 363 -5.61 20.32 7.11
N GLY A 364 -5.24 19.40 7.98
CA GLY A 364 -5.92 19.13 9.24
C GLY A 364 -7.38 18.70 9.06
N SER A 365 -8.28 19.21 9.91
CA SER A 365 -9.69 18.83 9.89
C SER A 365 -10.43 19.20 8.59
N SER A 366 -10.01 20.28 7.91
CA SER A 366 -10.60 20.66 6.62
C SER A 366 -10.30 19.63 5.54
N ARG A 367 -9.05 19.13 5.50
CA ARG A 367 -8.66 18.04 4.61
C ARG A 367 -9.40 16.75 4.93
N CYS A 368 -9.46 16.38 6.22
CA CYS A 368 -10.25 15.22 6.66
C CYS A 368 -11.71 15.31 6.21
N ALA A 369 -12.35 16.47 6.35
CA ALA A 369 -13.75 16.65 5.99
C ALA A 369 -13.99 16.46 4.48
N LEU A 370 -13.12 16.97 3.63
CA LEU A 370 -13.22 16.79 2.18
C LEU A 370 -12.99 15.34 1.77
N LEU A 371 -11.98 14.66 2.33
CA LEU A 371 -11.73 13.25 2.08
C LEU A 371 -12.90 12.38 2.56
N ALA A 372 -13.54 12.71 3.70
CA ALA A 372 -14.73 12.02 4.17
C ALA A 372 -15.94 12.21 3.23
N GLN A 373 -16.04 13.38 2.58
CA GLN A 373 -17.06 13.60 1.55
C GLN A 373 -16.75 12.79 0.28
N CYS A 374 -15.47 12.73 -0.16
CA CYS A 374 -15.05 11.86 -1.25
C CYS A 374 -15.44 10.40 -1.00
N GLU A 375 -15.10 9.86 0.18
CA GLU A 375 -15.42 8.48 0.52
C GLU A 375 -16.93 8.22 0.47
N ARG A 376 -17.76 9.10 1.06
CA ARG A 376 -19.23 8.97 1.01
C ARG A 376 -19.76 9.02 -0.40
N GLN A 377 -19.34 9.99 -1.22
CA GLN A 377 -19.75 10.14 -2.61
C GLN A 377 -19.47 8.86 -3.41
N LEU A 378 -18.28 8.28 -3.23
CA LEU A 378 -17.88 7.04 -3.88
C LEU A 378 -18.75 5.86 -3.45
N LEU A 379 -19.02 5.72 -2.15
CA LEU A 379 -19.77 4.60 -1.60
C LEU A 379 -21.28 4.70 -1.82
N ASP A 380 -21.85 5.91 -1.83
CA ASP A 380 -23.26 6.14 -2.17
C ASP A 380 -23.58 5.70 -3.61
N GLY A 381 -22.63 5.90 -4.53
CA GLY A 381 -22.73 5.42 -5.90
C GLY A 381 -22.59 3.90 -6.07
N CYS A 382 -22.12 3.19 -5.04
CA CYS A 382 -21.84 1.75 -5.06
C CYS A 382 -20.97 1.30 -6.24
N THR A 383 -20.10 2.16 -6.76
CA THR A 383 -19.08 1.76 -7.72
C THR A 383 -17.99 0.92 -7.05
N VAL A 384 -17.78 1.17 -5.77
CA VAL A 384 -16.92 0.43 -4.83
C VAL A 384 -17.76 -0.01 -3.63
N VAL A 385 -17.64 -1.27 -3.26
CA VAL A 385 -18.39 -1.86 -2.14
C VAL A 385 -17.40 -2.51 -1.18
N PRO A 386 -17.02 -1.83 -0.09
CA PRO A 386 -16.14 -2.40 0.93
C PRO A 386 -16.77 -3.63 1.59
N LEU A 387 -16.01 -4.70 1.70
CA LEU A 387 -16.46 -5.97 2.28
C LEU A 387 -15.64 -6.36 3.51
N LEU A 388 -14.31 -6.44 3.36
CA LEU A 388 -13.39 -6.90 4.38
C LEU A 388 -12.20 -5.95 4.51
N ALA A 389 -11.83 -5.61 5.74
CA ALA A 389 -10.55 -4.97 6.03
C ALA A 389 -9.50 -6.04 6.34
N GLN A 390 -8.39 -6.03 5.61
CA GLN A 390 -7.31 -6.99 5.80
C GLN A 390 -6.39 -6.55 6.93
N GLN A 391 -6.17 -7.45 7.88
CA GLN A 391 -5.25 -7.23 8.99
C GLN A 391 -3.86 -7.73 8.63
N LYS A 392 -2.85 -6.89 8.83
CA LYS A 392 -1.43 -7.25 8.78
C LYS A 392 -0.90 -7.30 10.21
N ARG A 393 -0.18 -8.36 10.55
CA ARG A 393 0.21 -8.62 11.93
C ARG A 393 1.67 -9.05 12.01
N LEU A 394 2.43 -8.40 12.91
CA LEU A 394 3.76 -8.85 13.32
C LEU A 394 3.63 -9.58 14.64
N LEU A 395 4.01 -10.85 14.68
CA LEU A 395 4.13 -11.63 15.91
C LEU A 395 5.54 -11.46 16.49
N ILE A 396 5.63 -11.37 17.82
CA ILE A 396 6.85 -11.10 18.55
C ILE A 396 7.02 -12.14 19.67
N ALA A 397 8.19 -12.75 19.77
CA ALA A 397 8.53 -13.70 20.81
C ALA A 397 8.57 -13.05 22.20
N ASP A 398 8.27 -13.82 23.23
CA ASP A 398 8.41 -13.38 24.61
C ASP A 398 9.86 -12.95 24.92
N GLY A 399 10.00 -11.94 25.76
CA GLY A 399 11.30 -11.39 26.12
C GLY A 399 11.92 -10.44 25.08
N ILE A 400 11.22 -10.16 23.97
CA ILE A 400 11.61 -9.11 23.01
C ILE A 400 10.76 -7.88 23.27
N SER A 401 11.39 -6.72 23.36
CA SER A 401 10.74 -5.42 23.53
C SER A 401 11.40 -4.35 22.67
N GLY A 402 10.78 -3.16 22.57
CA GLY A 402 11.35 -2.02 21.84
C GLY A 402 11.38 -2.17 20.31
N LEU A 403 10.69 -3.15 19.75
CA LEU A 403 10.43 -3.22 18.31
C LEU A 403 9.37 -2.18 17.96
N VAL A 404 9.64 -1.35 16.96
CA VAL A 404 8.64 -0.48 16.35
C VAL A 404 8.32 -1.02 14.97
N PHE A 405 7.07 -1.37 14.79
CA PHE A 405 6.55 -1.79 13.49
C PHE A 405 5.79 -0.61 12.91
N ASP A 406 6.34 -0.02 11.85
CA ASP A 406 5.62 1.01 11.10
C ASP A 406 4.51 0.33 10.31
N PRO A 407 3.25 0.65 10.59
CA PRO A 407 2.12 0.01 9.95
C PRO A 407 2.07 0.23 8.44
N PHE A 408 2.71 1.26 7.89
CA PHE A 408 2.53 1.65 6.49
C PHE A 408 3.77 1.42 5.63
N THR A 409 4.92 1.32 6.24
CA THR A 409 6.11 0.77 5.60
C THR A 409 6.36 -0.60 6.23
N PRO A 410 6.57 -1.69 5.45
CA PRO A 410 6.78 -3.02 6.03
C PRO A 410 8.16 -3.11 6.71
N VAL A 411 8.53 -2.08 7.45
CA VAL A 411 9.81 -1.93 8.14
C VAL A 411 9.59 -2.16 9.62
N VAL A 412 10.33 -3.13 10.16
CA VAL A 412 10.45 -3.31 11.60
C VAL A 412 11.67 -2.54 12.04
N ASP A 413 11.49 -1.44 12.76
CA ASP A 413 12.59 -0.73 13.40
C ASP A 413 13.02 -1.48 14.68
N VAL A 414 14.26 -1.91 14.67
CA VAL A 414 14.91 -2.65 15.76
C VAL A 414 15.93 -1.79 16.51
N THR A 415 15.93 -0.47 16.27
CA THR A 415 16.94 0.44 16.85
C THR A 415 16.94 0.40 18.37
N PHE A 416 15.78 0.31 18.98
CA PHE A 416 15.60 0.26 20.43
C PHE A 416 15.24 -1.14 20.95
N ALA A 417 15.38 -2.15 20.08
CA ALA A 417 15.02 -3.51 20.45
C ALA A 417 15.96 -4.08 21.52
N GLU A 418 15.36 -4.75 22.49
CA GLU A 418 16.02 -5.41 23.62
C GLU A 418 15.57 -6.87 23.70
N LYS A 419 16.47 -7.72 24.17
CA LYS A 419 16.19 -9.13 24.47
C LYS A 419 16.52 -9.39 25.94
N ASN A 420 15.48 -9.69 26.74
CA ASN A 420 15.56 -10.02 28.16
C ASN A 420 15.68 -11.54 28.38
#